data_9e9d45ab66472648c0c4c0f4bfdf765b
#
_entry.id   9e9d45ab66472648c0c4c0f4bfdf765b
#
_cell.length_a   1.000
_cell.length_b   1.000
_cell.length_c   1.000
_cell.angle_alpha   90.00
_cell.angle_beta   90.00
_cell.angle_gamma   90.00
#
_symmetry.space_group_name_H-M   'P 1'
#
loop_
_entity.id
_entity.type
_entity.pdbx_description
1 polymer ?
#
loop_
_entity_poly.entity_id
_entity_poly.type
_entity_poly.pdbx_seq_one_letter_code
_entity_poly.pdbx_strand_id
1 'polypeptide(L)'
;MKASAGGALTIEPARSGVPSARRSGRWIHSAYDPLREAETWAETHAPACREGETVVVAGVGLLYHVEALRKRLASDIVVAVLISDLNEFHDALVARPLGSWTDHILWLSETPVEIADRLSKTGRALRCLSYAPATHTDSDFHSAFEEALRRGVARQAGGQLTIALVGPIYGGSLPIARYVRRALETLGHKVHWIDHSVHASSYEAMGTLKDARNRQLMQGRMAEVLSQWTLASLAESPPDLVLSLAQAPLTLPVLEHLRKKKLLTAMWFVENYRHLTYWQQMAPGYDYWFVFQRGACLDAFRQAGARQVSFLPMAADPELHRPMDLSDEERRTYGADVSFVGAGYPNRRRLFPALLRRPWSFKLWGNEWDGADELQSVLQLNGARIDTDTCMKVFNATAINLNVHSTTGAGLDPQADFVNPRTFELAACGAFQFVDSRSQLPEFFTDRELVSFRNFDDIPGLVGQWLGDPAARQAMAAAARTRVLGAHTYVHRMRDLLGHIGLSQPDRVGAVLRGDRQQEALLSRCAGDAPLESLLKAFPAGQRVELKDVAARIRSKGSTATLKREELMVLMLDEYRSETRDLL
;
A
#
# COMPACT_ATOMS: atom_id res chain seq x y z
N MET A 1 -12.17 -14.05 -22.26
CA MET A 1 -11.90 -14.83 -21.03
C MET A 1 -11.57 -16.27 -21.43
N LYS A 2 -10.35 -16.74 -21.18
CA LYS A 2 -10.06 -18.18 -21.27
C LYS A 2 -10.71 -18.81 -20.03
N ALA A 3 -11.62 -19.76 -20.22
CA ALA A 3 -12.16 -20.57 -19.16
C ALA A 3 -10.98 -21.22 -18.42
N SER A 4 -10.79 -20.87 -17.15
CA SER A 4 -9.94 -21.61 -16.22
C SER A 4 -10.54 -23.03 -16.16
N ALA A 5 -9.72 -24.04 -16.34
CA ALA A 5 -10.09 -25.44 -16.11
C ALA A 5 -10.26 -25.68 -14.61
N GLY A 6 -11.26 -25.05 -13.99
CA GLY A 6 -11.73 -25.32 -12.66
C GLY A 6 -12.47 -26.66 -12.70
N GLY A 7 -12.05 -27.64 -11.92
CA GLY A 7 -12.74 -28.93 -11.84
C GLY A 7 -14.15 -28.73 -11.26
N ALA A 8 -15.14 -29.38 -11.89
CA ALA A 8 -16.51 -29.42 -11.40
C ALA A 8 -16.59 -29.86 -9.93
N LEU A 9 -17.57 -29.36 -9.21
CA LEU A 9 -17.83 -29.81 -7.84
C LEU A 9 -18.26 -31.28 -7.85
N THR A 10 -17.63 -32.09 -7.01
CA THR A 10 -18.10 -33.45 -6.73
C THR A 10 -19.04 -33.39 -5.53
N ILE A 11 -20.34 -33.65 -5.77
CA ILE A 11 -21.35 -33.64 -4.73
C ILE A 11 -21.49 -35.02 -4.14
N GLU A 12 -21.35 -35.14 -2.84
CA GLU A 12 -21.46 -36.41 -2.08
C GLU A 12 -22.32 -36.17 -0.81
N PRO A 13 -23.12 -37.13 -0.36
CA PRO A 13 -23.84 -36.99 0.89
C PRO A 13 -22.87 -36.99 2.10
N ALA A 14 -23.05 -36.05 3.00
CA ALA A 14 -22.39 -36.05 4.30
C ALA A 14 -22.97 -37.16 5.20
N ARG A 15 -22.34 -37.45 6.33
CA ARG A 15 -22.87 -38.41 7.31
C ARG A 15 -24.22 -38.02 7.89
N SER A 16 -24.52 -36.71 7.95
CA SER A 16 -25.81 -36.17 8.35
C SER A 16 -26.91 -36.35 7.29
N GLY A 17 -26.59 -36.89 6.11
CA GLY A 17 -27.54 -37.15 5.02
C GLY A 17 -27.75 -35.93 4.09
N VAL A 18 -27.20 -34.74 4.39
CA VAL A 18 -27.30 -33.57 3.51
C VAL A 18 -26.14 -33.55 2.50
N PRO A 19 -26.31 -32.89 1.34
CA PRO A 19 -25.21 -32.75 0.37
C PRO A 19 -23.97 -32.08 0.96
N SER A 20 -22.80 -32.59 0.65
CA SER A 20 -21.53 -31.94 0.83
C SER A 20 -20.78 -31.89 -0.50
N ALA A 21 -19.70 -31.14 -0.59
CA ALA A 21 -18.97 -30.96 -1.84
C ALA A 21 -17.46 -31.07 -1.65
N ARG A 22 -16.81 -31.60 -2.71
CA ARG A 22 -15.36 -31.58 -2.88
C ARG A 22 -14.97 -30.81 -4.14
N ARG A 23 -13.81 -30.18 -4.08
CA ARG A 23 -13.13 -29.61 -5.25
C ARG A 23 -11.70 -30.12 -5.28
N SER A 24 -11.28 -30.72 -6.37
CA SER A 24 -9.92 -31.30 -6.51
C SER A 24 -9.55 -32.26 -5.35
N GLY A 25 -10.51 -33.08 -4.90
CA GLY A 25 -10.32 -34.04 -3.83
C GLY A 25 -10.38 -33.51 -2.40
N ARG A 26 -10.47 -32.19 -2.21
CA ARG A 26 -10.58 -31.54 -0.89
C ARG A 26 -12.03 -31.19 -0.57
N TRP A 27 -12.44 -31.42 0.66
CA TRP A 27 -13.74 -31.03 1.14
C TRP A 27 -13.87 -29.51 1.21
N ILE A 28 -14.95 -28.97 0.62
CA ILE A 28 -15.38 -27.58 0.74
C ILE A 28 -16.28 -27.40 1.95
N HIS A 29 -17.11 -28.42 2.24
CA HIS A 29 -17.94 -28.48 3.42
C HIS A 29 -17.64 -29.74 4.20
N SER A 30 -18.04 -29.76 5.47
CA SER A 30 -17.85 -30.90 6.37
C SER A 30 -18.38 -32.20 5.76
N ALA A 31 -17.54 -33.28 5.79
CA ALA A 31 -17.97 -34.63 5.44
C ALA A 31 -18.95 -35.21 6.45
N TYR A 32 -19.10 -34.60 7.62
CA TYR A 32 -19.94 -35.10 8.72
C TYR A 32 -21.27 -34.35 8.80
N ASP A 33 -21.20 -33.02 8.98
CA ASP A 33 -22.38 -32.14 9.14
C ASP A 33 -22.11 -30.74 8.61
N PRO A 34 -22.43 -30.47 7.33
CA PRO A 34 -22.30 -29.15 6.71
C PRO A 34 -23.16 -28.06 7.36
N LEU A 35 -24.31 -28.42 7.90
CA LEU A 35 -25.22 -27.45 8.53
C LEU A 35 -24.61 -26.93 9.83
N ARG A 36 -24.11 -27.82 10.69
CA ARG A 36 -23.46 -27.44 11.94
C ARG A 36 -22.20 -26.64 11.71
N GLU A 37 -21.39 -26.98 10.70
CA GLU A 37 -20.22 -26.19 10.30
C GLU A 37 -20.62 -24.78 9.93
N ALA A 38 -21.63 -24.61 9.09
CA ALA A 38 -22.15 -23.33 8.64
C ALA A 38 -22.71 -22.49 9.78
N GLU A 39 -23.44 -23.11 10.70
CA GLU A 39 -23.97 -22.46 11.90
C GLU A 39 -22.84 -21.92 12.79
N THR A 40 -21.81 -22.72 13.05
CA THR A 40 -20.63 -22.31 13.84
C THR A 40 -19.90 -21.14 13.17
N TRP A 41 -19.73 -21.20 11.83
CA TRP A 41 -19.12 -20.11 11.08
C TRP A 41 -19.94 -18.82 11.19
N ALA A 42 -21.25 -18.90 11.01
CA ALA A 42 -22.16 -17.75 11.11
C ALA A 42 -22.17 -17.16 12.53
N GLU A 43 -22.18 -18.01 13.57
CA GLU A 43 -22.08 -17.57 14.98
C GLU A 43 -20.80 -16.77 15.27
N THR A 44 -19.71 -17.17 14.64
CA THR A 44 -18.42 -16.48 14.79
C THR A 44 -18.42 -15.10 14.13
N HIS A 45 -19.09 -14.95 12.97
CA HIS A 45 -18.94 -13.77 12.12
C HIS A 45 -20.10 -12.77 12.24
N ALA A 46 -21.32 -13.23 12.49
CA ALA A 46 -22.49 -12.36 12.56
C ALA A 46 -22.40 -11.26 13.64
N PRO A 47 -21.85 -11.50 14.86
CA PRO A 47 -21.75 -10.45 15.88
C PRO A 47 -20.85 -9.26 15.49
N ALA A 48 -20.00 -9.41 14.49
CA ALA A 48 -19.16 -8.31 13.99
C ALA A 48 -19.88 -7.43 12.97
N CYS A 49 -20.98 -7.90 12.35
CA CYS A 49 -21.73 -7.15 11.34
C CYS A 49 -22.59 -6.05 11.97
N ARG A 50 -22.71 -4.91 11.31
CA ARG A 50 -23.45 -3.73 11.81
C ARG A 50 -24.56 -3.32 10.86
N GLU A 51 -25.58 -2.68 11.39
CA GLU A 51 -26.64 -2.05 10.58
C GLU A 51 -26.02 -1.09 9.55
N GLY A 52 -26.59 -1.05 8.35
CA GLY A 52 -26.11 -0.22 7.26
C GLY A 52 -24.86 -0.75 6.52
N GLU A 53 -24.26 -1.87 6.92
CA GLU A 53 -23.13 -2.47 6.20
C GLU A 53 -23.59 -3.26 4.97
N THR A 54 -22.64 -3.47 4.06
CA THR A 54 -22.68 -4.53 3.05
C THR A 54 -21.64 -5.58 3.44
N VAL A 55 -22.12 -6.78 3.75
CA VAL A 55 -21.28 -7.93 4.11
C VAL A 55 -20.96 -8.71 2.84
N VAL A 56 -19.71 -8.68 2.43
CA VAL A 56 -19.20 -9.39 1.23
C VAL A 56 -18.71 -10.77 1.66
N VAL A 57 -19.31 -11.81 1.12
CA VAL A 57 -18.93 -13.20 1.41
C VAL A 57 -18.17 -13.78 0.22
N ALA A 58 -16.92 -14.18 0.45
CA ALA A 58 -16.06 -14.86 -0.51
C ALA A 58 -16.06 -16.37 -0.26
N GLY A 59 -16.21 -17.15 -1.32
CA GLY A 59 -16.28 -18.60 -1.29
C GLY A 59 -17.70 -19.14 -1.23
N VAL A 60 -18.23 -19.54 -2.39
CA VAL A 60 -19.64 -19.93 -2.54
C VAL A 60 -19.95 -21.29 -1.92
N GLY A 61 -19.18 -22.34 -2.25
CA GLY A 61 -19.51 -23.70 -1.86
C GLY A 61 -20.97 -24.06 -2.15
N LEU A 62 -21.63 -24.79 -1.24
CA LEU A 62 -23.07 -25.10 -1.31
C LEU A 62 -23.94 -24.07 -0.55
N LEU A 63 -23.44 -22.86 -0.27
CA LEU A 63 -24.17 -21.74 0.32
C LEU A 63 -24.70 -21.94 1.74
N TYR A 64 -24.34 -23.01 2.46
CA TYR A 64 -24.80 -23.25 3.82
C TYR A 64 -24.45 -22.10 4.78
N HIS A 65 -23.19 -21.63 4.71
CA HIS A 65 -22.68 -20.55 5.55
C HIS A 65 -23.32 -19.19 5.20
N VAL A 66 -23.65 -18.97 3.92
CA VAL A 66 -24.37 -17.74 3.48
C VAL A 66 -25.78 -17.71 4.05
N GLU A 67 -26.50 -18.83 3.95
CA GLU A 67 -27.84 -18.97 4.54
C GLU A 67 -27.82 -18.78 6.06
N ALA A 68 -26.91 -19.51 6.75
CA ALA A 68 -26.79 -19.41 8.21
C ALA A 68 -26.44 -17.98 8.66
N LEU A 69 -25.58 -17.29 7.91
CA LEU A 69 -25.25 -15.89 8.17
C LEU A 69 -26.47 -14.98 7.94
N ARG A 70 -27.14 -15.09 6.78
CA ARG A 70 -28.31 -14.23 6.44
C ARG A 70 -29.41 -14.33 7.49
N LYS A 71 -29.68 -15.51 8.01
CA LYS A 71 -30.68 -15.74 9.06
C LYS A 71 -30.37 -15.03 10.39
N ARG A 72 -29.11 -14.67 10.63
CA ARG A 72 -28.64 -14.01 11.85
C ARG A 72 -28.49 -12.49 11.70
N LEU A 73 -28.50 -11.99 10.49
CA LEU A 73 -28.29 -10.57 10.22
C LEU A 73 -29.61 -9.80 10.15
N ALA A 74 -29.58 -8.54 10.57
CA ALA A 74 -30.70 -7.60 10.41
C ALA A 74 -31.06 -7.41 8.93
N SER A 75 -32.31 -7.03 8.64
CA SER A 75 -32.82 -6.93 7.27
C SER A 75 -32.18 -5.83 6.43
N ASP A 76 -31.66 -4.77 7.06
CA ASP A 76 -31.00 -3.64 6.41
C ASP A 76 -29.56 -3.95 5.99
N ILE A 77 -28.97 -5.05 6.49
CA ILE A 77 -27.65 -5.52 6.10
C ILE A 77 -27.75 -6.24 4.77
N VAL A 78 -27.09 -5.71 3.74
CA VAL A 78 -26.97 -6.36 2.44
C VAL A 78 -25.87 -7.42 2.49
N VAL A 79 -26.19 -8.65 2.09
CA VAL A 79 -25.18 -9.69 1.90
C VAL A 79 -24.83 -9.77 0.42
N ALA A 80 -23.57 -9.53 0.07
CA ALA A 80 -23.05 -9.64 -1.28
C ALA A 80 -22.21 -10.92 -1.40
N VAL A 81 -22.55 -11.80 -2.32
CA VAL A 81 -21.89 -13.09 -2.52
C VAL A 81 -21.04 -13.04 -3.79
N LEU A 82 -19.73 -13.31 -3.66
CA LEU A 82 -18.80 -13.33 -4.78
C LEU A 82 -18.85 -14.69 -5.48
N ILE A 83 -19.17 -14.70 -6.76
CA ILE A 83 -19.23 -15.89 -7.62
C ILE A 83 -17.99 -15.85 -8.53
N SER A 84 -16.98 -16.63 -8.20
CA SER A 84 -15.73 -16.74 -8.97
C SER A 84 -15.87 -17.67 -10.19
N ASP A 85 -16.73 -18.68 -10.07
CA ASP A 85 -17.01 -19.66 -11.14
C ASP A 85 -18.52 -19.94 -11.22
N LEU A 86 -19.10 -19.60 -12.39
CA LEU A 86 -20.54 -19.78 -12.64
C LEU A 86 -20.94 -21.26 -12.76
N ASN A 87 -20.05 -22.14 -13.19
CA ASN A 87 -20.36 -23.58 -13.29
C ASN A 87 -20.48 -24.18 -11.91
N GLU A 88 -19.57 -23.85 -11.01
CA GLU A 88 -19.64 -24.29 -9.62
C GLU A 88 -20.86 -23.73 -8.89
N PHE A 89 -21.21 -22.49 -9.16
CA PHE A 89 -22.43 -21.90 -8.62
C PHE A 89 -23.66 -22.63 -9.13
N HIS A 90 -23.70 -23.00 -10.43
CA HIS A 90 -24.76 -23.83 -10.99
C HIS A 90 -24.85 -25.20 -10.32
N ASP A 91 -23.71 -25.90 -10.16
CA ASP A 91 -23.67 -27.20 -9.47
C ASP A 91 -24.18 -27.11 -8.03
N ALA A 92 -23.83 -26.02 -7.33
CA ALA A 92 -24.33 -25.74 -6.00
C ALA A 92 -25.85 -25.58 -5.95
N LEU A 93 -26.43 -24.88 -6.95
CA LEU A 93 -27.89 -24.67 -7.06
C LEU A 93 -28.65 -25.95 -7.40
N VAL A 94 -28.04 -26.82 -8.23
CA VAL A 94 -28.63 -28.15 -8.54
C VAL A 94 -28.63 -29.05 -7.31
N ALA A 95 -27.53 -29.05 -6.56
CA ALA A 95 -27.41 -29.84 -5.33
C ALA A 95 -28.28 -29.31 -4.17
N ARG A 96 -28.48 -28.00 -4.15
CA ARG A 96 -29.20 -27.32 -3.08
C ARG A 96 -29.94 -26.10 -3.63
N PRO A 97 -31.22 -26.24 -4.01
CA PRO A 97 -32.04 -25.12 -4.49
C PRO A 97 -32.14 -23.99 -3.46
N LEU A 98 -32.18 -22.75 -3.97
CA LEU A 98 -32.32 -21.56 -3.13
C LEU A 98 -33.71 -21.53 -2.47
N GLY A 99 -33.74 -21.05 -1.22
CA GLY A 99 -34.97 -20.82 -0.45
C GLY A 99 -35.29 -19.34 -0.29
N SER A 100 -36.29 -19.03 0.53
CA SER A 100 -36.74 -17.65 0.83
C SER A 100 -35.69 -16.76 1.55
N TRP A 101 -34.59 -17.34 2.00
CA TRP A 101 -33.49 -16.60 2.65
C TRP A 101 -32.67 -15.74 1.68
N THR A 102 -32.88 -15.86 0.37
CA THR A 102 -32.17 -15.12 -0.67
C THR A 102 -32.58 -13.66 -0.81
N ASP A 103 -33.67 -13.27 -0.15
CA ASP A 103 -34.06 -11.87 -0.11
C ASP A 103 -32.93 -11.00 0.49
N HIS A 104 -32.65 -9.89 -0.16
CA HIS A 104 -31.53 -8.97 0.20
C HIS A 104 -30.12 -9.56 0.01
N ILE A 105 -29.95 -10.56 -0.88
CA ILE A 105 -28.66 -11.03 -1.33
C ILE A 105 -28.31 -10.43 -2.69
N LEU A 106 -27.12 -9.86 -2.78
CA LEU A 106 -26.53 -9.35 -4.02
C LEU A 106 -25.56 -10.40 -4.58
N TRP A 107 -25.91 -10.98 -5.72
CA TRP A 107 -25.08 -11.94 -6.41
C TRP A 107 -24.13 -11.20 -7.36
N LEU A 108 -22.81 -11.45 -7.25
CA LEU A 108 -21.77 -10.74 -7.97
C LEU A 108 -20.91 -11.74 -8.75
N SER A 109 -20.99 -11.70 -10.09
CA SER A 109 -20.28 -12.61 -10.99
C SER A 109 -19.46 -11.89 -12.06
N GLU A 110 -19.34 -10.56 -11.94
CA GLU A 110 -18.54 -9.72 -12.82
C GLU A 110 -17.03 -9.93 -12.56
N THR A 111 -16.17 -9.22 -13.26
CA THR A 111 -14.73 -9.23 -12.97
C THR A 111 -14.43 -8.64 -11.56
N PRO A 112 -13.34 -9.05 -10.91
CA PRO A 112 -12.96 -8.52 -9.61
C PRO A 112 -12.94 -6.99 -9.52
N VAL A 113 -12.50 -6.32 -10.59
CA VAL A 113 -12.42 -4.87 -10.66
C VAL A 113 -13.81 -4.22 -10.75
N GLU A 114 -14.70 -4.78 -11.57
CA GLU A 114 -16.07 -4.28 -11.73
C GLU A 114 -16.87 -4.46 -10.44
N ILE A 115 -16.74 -5.61 -9.79
CA ILE A 115 -17.37 -5.88 -8.49
C ILE A 115 -16.89 -4.87 -7.44
N ALA A 116 -15.58 -4.68 -7.34
CA ALA A 116 -14.98 -3.74 -6.40
C ALA A 116 -15.42 -2.30 -6.65
N ASP A 117 -15.48 -1.86 -7.90
CA ASP A 117 -15.95 -0.53 -8.28
C ASP A 117 -17.43 -0.34 -7.94
N ARG A 118 -18.27 -1.34 -8.22
CA ARG A 118 -19.70 -1.34 -7.88
C ARG A 118 -19.93 -1.23 -6.38
N LEU A 119 -19.24 -2.07 -5.59
CA LEU A 119 -19.37 -2.09 -4.12
C LEU A 119 -18.86 -0.79 -3.49
N SER A 120 -17.71 -0.29 -3.94
CA SER A 120 -17.15 0.95 -3.39
C SER A 120 -18.05 2.16 -3.62
N LYS A 121 -18.78 2.22 -4.75
CA LYS A 121 -19.72 3.32 -5.07
C LYS A 121 -20.99 3.33 -4.24
N THR A 122 -21.27 2.27 -3.48
CA THR A 122 -22.49 2.24 -2.63
C THR A 122 -22.47 3.22 -1.46
N GLY A 123 -21.28 3.70 -1.07
CA GLY A 123 -21.10 4.54 0.12
C GLY A 123 -21.34 3.82 1.45
N ARG A 124 -21.72 2.53 1.41
CA ARG A 124 -21.94 1.70 2.61
C ARG A 124 -20.60 1.21 3.15
N ALA A 125 -20.55 0.97 4.47
CA ALA A 125 -19.44 0.24 5.06
C ALA A 125 -19.36 -1.18 4.47
N LEU A 126 -18.17 -1.64 4.12
CA LEU A 126 -17.93 -2.95 3.54
C LEU A 126 -17.21 -3.84 4.55
N ARG A 127 -17.77 -5.01 4.81
CA ARG A 127 -17.15 -6.05 5.64
C ARG A 127 -16.95 -7.31 4.81
N CYS A 128 -15.69 -7.68 4.60
CA CYS A 128 -15.36 -8.88 3.84
C CYS A 128 -15.21 -10.08 4.79
N LEU A 129 -15.93 -11.15 4.50
CA LEU A 129 -15.85 -12.43 5.17
C LEU A 129 -15.43 -13.50 4.18
N SER A 130 -14.46 -14.31 4.55
CA SER A 130 -13.97 -15.41 3.70
C SER A 130 -14.38 -16.75 4.30
N TYR A 131 -14.95 -17.62 3.46
CA TYR A 131 -15.14 -19.01 3.81
C TYR A 131 -13.95 -19.81 3.27
N ALA A 132 -12.91 -19.92 4.10
CA ALA A 132 -11.60 -20.45 3.74
C ALA A 132 -11.62 -21.78 2.94
N PRO A 133 -12.45 -22.79 3.28
CA PRO A 133 -12.47 -24.04 2.50
C PRO A 133 -12.81 -23.85 1.02
N ALA A 134 -13.63 -22.86 0.68
CA ALA A 134 -14.03 -22.58 -0.70
C ALA A 134 -13.12 -21.59 -1.42
N THR A 135 -12.40 -20.70 -0.71
CA THR A 135 -11.55 -19.68 -1.33
C THR A 135 -10.15 -20.15 -1.69
N HIS A 136 -9.65 -21.24 -1.08
CA HIS A 136 -8.29 -21.72 -1.32
C HIS A 136 -7.98 -22.09 -2.78
N THR A 137 -8.98 -22.48 -3.55
CA THR A 137 -8.82 -22.91 -4.95
C THR A 137 -8.93 -21.79 -5.98
N ASP A 138 -9.48 -20.63 -5.60
CA ASP A 138 -9.65 -19.43 -6.43
C ASP A 138 -8.89 -18.23 -5.86
N SER A 139 -7.70 -18.50 -5.31
CA SER A 139 -6.89 -17.48 -4.64
C SER A 139 -6.63 -16.24 -5.51
N ASP A 140 -6.46 -16.42 -6.82
CA ASP A 140 -6.16 -15.32 -7.75
C ASP A 140 -7.36 -14.38 -7.94
N PHE A 141 -8.57 -14.91 -8.09
CA PHE A 141 -9.79 -14.11 -8.17
C PHE A 141 -10.01 -13.31 -6.88
N HIS A 142 -9.93 -13.97 -5.74
CA HIS A 142 -10.13 -13.35 -4.44
C HIS A 142 -9.06 -12.31 -4.12
N SER A 143 -7.80 -12.60 -4.43
CA SER A 143 -6.70 -11.64 -4.27
C SER A 143 -6.86 -10.41 -5.16
N ALA A 144 -7.24 -10.59 -6.43
CA ALA A 144 -7.51 -9.50 -7.35
C ALA A 144 -8.72 -8.65 -6.89
N PHE A 145 -9.78 -9.29 -6.39
CA PHE A 145 -10.94 -8.58 -5.83
C PHE A 145 -10.58 -7.76 -4.61
N GLU A 146 -9.85 -8.34 -3.64
CA GLU A 146 -9.42 -7.62 -2.44
C GLU A 146 -8.53 -6.42 -2.79
N GLU A 147 -7.62 -6.58 -3.73
CA GLU A 147 -6.76 -5.50 -4.20
C GLU A 147 -7.57 -4.39 -4.88
N ALA A 148 -8.50 -4.74 -5.77
CA ALA A 148 -9.38 -3.78 -6.44
C ALA A 148 -10.29 -3.06 -5.44
N LEU A 149 -10.83 -3.77 -4.45
CA LEU A 149 -11.70 -3.21 -3.42
C LEU A 149 -10.94 -2.23 -2.51
N ARG A 150 -9.72 -2.56 -2.09
CA ARG A 150 -8.85 -1.65 -1.33
C ARG A 150 -8.64 -0.33 -2.09
N ARG A 151 -8.33 -0.42 -3.39
CA ARG A 151 -8.18 0.75 -4.26
C ARG A 151 -9.48 1.54 -4.42
N GLY A 152 -10.60 0.85 -4.55
CA GLY A 152 -11.93 1.47 -4.69
C GLY A 152 -12.31 2.27 -3.46
N VAL A 153 -12.24 1.66 -2.28
CA VAL A 153 -12.53 2.31 -0.99
C VAL A 153 -11.61 3.52 -0.77
N ALA A 154 -10.33 3.38 -1.05
CA ALA A 154 -9.37 4.46 -0.87
C ALA A 154 -9.55 5.62 -1.88
N ARG A 155 -10.07 5.36 -3.10
CA ARG A 155 -10.36 6.41 -4.09
C ARG A 155 -11.57 7.26 -3.71
N GLN A 156 -12.52 6.69 -2.99
CA GLN A 156 -13.72 7.40 -2.53
C GLN A 156 -13.54 8.05 -1.17
N ALA A 157 -12.37 7.85 -0.55
CA ALA A 157 -12.05 8.44 0.72
C ALA A 157 -12.15 9.98 0.67
N GLY A 158 -13.14 10.52 1.35
CA GLY A 158 -13.38 11.95 1.45
C GLY A 158 -13.13 12.49 2.84
N GLY A 159 -12.86 11.60 3.81
CA GLY A 159 -12.57 11.96 5.18
C GLY A 159 -11.08 12.14 5.46
N GLN A 160 -10.75 12.98 6.43
CA GLN A 160 -9.39 13.31 6.83
C GLN A 160 -8.99 12.53 8.08
N LEU A 161 -8.01 11.63 7.96
CA LEU A 161 -7.36 10.98 9.09
C LEU A 161 -6.29 11.88 9.69
N THR A 162 -6.07 11.76 11.01
CA THR A 162 -4.86 12.23 11.67
C THR A 162 -3.91 11.04 11.80
N ILE A 163 -2.79 11.07 11.10
CA ILE A 163 -1.81 9.98 11.06
C ILE A 163 -0.51 10.44 11.70
N ALA A 164 -0.09 9.77 12.75
CA ALA A 164 1.25 9.95 13.29
C ALA A 164 2.22 9.10 12.47
N LEU A 165 3.15 9.75 11.78
CA LEU A 165 4.18 9.10 10.99
C LEU A 165 5.50 9.12 11.76
N VAL A 166 6.00 7.95 12.14
CA VAL A 166 7.24 7.79 12.89
C VAL A 166 8.38 7.42 11.95
N GLY A 167 9.31 8.35 11.76
CA GLY A 167 10.47 8.17 10.90
C GLY A 167 11.65 7.46 11.61
N PRO A 168 12.58 6.87 10.83
CA PRO A 168 13.84 6.34 11.36
C PRO A 168 14.79 7.46 11.76
N ILE A 169 15.79 7.12 12.57
CA ILE A 169 16.85 8.06 12.96
C ILE A 169 17.76 8.39 11.77
N TYR A 170 18.09 7.38 10.95
CA TYR A 170 18.97 7.51 9.78
C TYR A 170 18.71 6.38 8.78
N GLY A 171 19.46 6.31 7.70
CA GLY A 171 19.46 5.18 6.78
C GLY A 171 18.64 5.37 5.50
N GLY A 172 18.50 4.26 4.76
CA GLY A 172 17.81 4.24 3.46
C GLY A 172 16.31 4.46 3.55
N SER A 173 15.71 4.14 4.69
CA SER A 173 14.27 4.31 4.95
C SER A 173 13.87 5.76 5.22
N LEU A 174 14.82 6.65 5.55
CA LEU A 174 14.52 8.05 5.85
C LEU A 174 13.96 8.85 4.66
N PRO A 175 14.54 8.80 3.45
CA PRO A 175 13.92 9.42 2.27
C PRO A 175 12.51 8.89 2.02
N ILE A 176 12.30 7.57 2.16
CA ILE A 176 11.00 6.92 1.97
C ILE A 176 9.97 7.48 2.97
N ALA A 177 10.35 7.69 4.23
CA ALA A 177 9.46 8.29 5.23
C ALA A 177 9.00 9.70 4.81
N ARG A 178 9.89 10.50 4.22
CA ARG A 178 9.54 11.83 3.68
C ARG A 178 8.60 11.76 2.48
N TYR A 179 8.77 10.77 1.59
CA TYR A 179 7.87 10.53 0.46
C TYR A 179 6.48 10.08 0.93
N VAL A 180 6.44 9.19 1.93
CA VAL A 180 5.20 8.75 2.58
C VAL A 180 4.46 9.93 3.22
N ARG A 181 5.16 10.79 3.96
CA ARG A 181 4.58 12.02 4.53
C ARG A 181 3.90 12.85 3.46
N ARG A 182 4.62 13.19 2.39
CA ARG A 182 4.07 14.00 1.29
C ARG A 182 2.87 13.32 0.63
N ALA A 183 2.94 12.01 0.41
CA ALA A 183 1.83 11.27 -0.18
C ALA A 183 0.57 11.30 0.69
N LEU A 184 0.69 11.18 2.01
CA LEU A 184 -0.43 11.29 2.93
C LEU A 184 -1.01 12.71 2.96
N GLU A 185 -0.16 13.75 2.95
CA GLU A 185 -0.56 15.14 2.87
C GLU A 185 -1.27 15.44 1.53
N THR A 186 -0.76 14.91 0.41
CA THR A 186 -1.40 14.99 -0.93
C THR A 186 -2.77 14.32 -0.96
N LEU A 187 -2.97 13.26 -0.19
CA LEU A 187 -4.27 12.60 -0.02
C LEU A 187 -5.23 13.36 0.89
N GLY A 188 -4.81 14.50 1.45
CA GLY A 188 -5.62 15.36 2.31
C GLY A 188 -5.65 14.94 3.77
N HIS A 189 -4.79 14.03 4.21
CA HIS A 189 -4.70 13.62 5.61
C HIS A 189 -3.83 14.58 6.42
N LYS A 190 -4.12 14.70 7.72
CA LYS A 190 -3.29 15.44 8.67
C LYS A 190 -2.16 14.54 9.14
N VAL A 191 -0.91 14.93 8.86
CA VAL A 191 0.27 14.16 9.26
C VAL A 191 0.96 14.81 10.45
N HIS A 192 1.01 14.08 11.57
CA HIS A 192 1.86 14.40 12.71
C HIS A 192 3.21 13.71 12.47
N TRP A 193 4.16 14.45 11.91
CA TRP A 193 5.49 13.94 11.58
C TRP A 193 6.39 13.90 12.82
N ILE A 194 6.76 12.69 13.27
CA ILE A 194 7.71 12.46 14.38
C ILE A 194 9.07 12.18 13.76
N ASP A 195 9.86 13.24 13.61
CA ASP A 195 11.16 13.21 12.92
C ASP A 195 12.30 12.90 13.90
N HIS A 196 12.69 11.64 13.96
CA HIS A 196 13.85 11.23 14.74
C HIS A 196 15.19 11.48 14.04
N SER A 197 15.20 11.89 12.75
CA SER A 197 16.44 12.19 12.03
C SER A 197 17.19 13.41 12.57
N VAL A 198 16.51 14.27 13.33
CA VAL A 198 17.14 15.38 14.06
C VAL A 198 18.17 14.91 15.10
N HIS A 199 18.12 13.63 15.48
CA HIS A 199 19.03 13.01 16.43
C HIS A 199 20.12 12.15 15.77
N ALA A 200 20.23 12.17 14.43
CA ALA A 200 21.15 11.32 13.67
C ALA A 200 22.61 11.52 14.09
N SER A 201 23.07 12.77 14.23
CA SER A 201 24.45 13.07 14.63
C SER A 201 24.82 12.51 16.01
N SER A 202 23.90 12.58 16.98
CA SER A 202 24.12 12.00 18.32
C SER A 202 24.17 10.47 18.26
N TYR A 203 23.32 9.85 17.45
CA TYR A 203 23.31 8.41 17.26
C TYR A 203 24.58 7.91 16.55
N GLU A 204 25.05 8.62 15.54
CA GLU A 204 26.32 8.36 14.82
C GLU A 204 27.52 8.51 15.75
N ALA A 205 27.55 9.55 16.61
CA ALA A 205 28.61 9.73 17.58
C ALA A 205 28.71 8.52 18.53
N MET A 206 27.60 7.92 18.95
CA MET A 206 27.62 6.66 19.73
C MET A 206 28.19 5.49 18.90
N GLY A 207 28.00 5.53 17.58
CA GLY A 207 28.55 4.55 16.62
C GLY A 207 30.08 4.53 16.57
N THR A 208 30.75 5.62 16.96
CA THR A 208 32.24 5.72 16.98
C THR A 208 32.89 4.99 18.17
N LEU A 209 32.10 4.54 19.14
CA LEU A 209 32.62 3.76 20.25
C LEU A 209 33.29 2.47 19.77
N LYS A 210 34.53 2.22 20.19
CA LYS A 210 35.32 1.05 19.76
C LYS A 210 34.72 -0.27 20.26
N ASP A 211 34.31 -0.28 21.55
CA ASP A 211 33.68 -1.45 22.14
C ASP A 211 32.27 -1.66 21.62
N ALA A 212 32.03 -2.81 20.98
CA ALA A 212 30.75 -3.13 20.34
C ALA A 212 29.60 -3.23 21.34
N ARG A 213 29.85 -3.72 22.56
CA ARG A 213 28.83 -3.87 23.61
C ARG A 213 28.40 -2.50 24.15
N ASN A 214 29.36 -1.60 24.40
CA ASN A 214 29.04 -0.25 24.81
C ASN A 214 28.32 0.53 23.73
N ARG A 215 28.74 0.39 22.47
CA ARG A 215 28.06 0.98 21.32
C ARG A 215 26.60 0.53 21.24
N GLN A 216 26.36 -0.78 21.27
CA GLN A 216 25.00 -1.34 21.23
C GLN A 216 24.15 -0.90 22.42
N LEU A 217 24.72 -0.86 23.61
CA LEU A 217 24.03 -0.40 24.82
C LEU A 217 23.60 1.06 24.70
N MET A 218 24.50 1.95 24.26
CA MET A 218 24.20 3.39 24.15
C MET A 218 23.17 3.67 23.06
N GLN A 219 23.33 3.05 21.91
CA GLN A 219 22.36 3.17 20.81
C GLN A 219 20.98 2.61 21.21
N GLY A 220 20.94 1.49 21.96
CA GLY A 220 19.71 0.92 22.49
C GLY A 220 19.02 1.85 23.49
N ARG A 221 19.77 2.47 24.43
CA ARG A 221 19.22 3.44 25.36
C ARG A 221 18.66 4.68 24.67
N MET A 222 19.34 5.17 23.65
CA MET A 222 18.83 6.28 22.86
C MET A 222 17.52 5.90 22.16
N ALA A 223 17.44 4.71 21.57
CA ALA A 223 16.19 4.23 20.95
C ALA A 223 15.04 4.14 21.98
N GLU A 224 15.30 3.71 23.21
CA GLU A 224 14.32 3.72 24.31
C GLU A 224 13.81 5.14 24.61
N VAL A 225 14.71 6.12 24.74
CA VAL A 225 14.35 7.53 24.99
C VAL A 225 13.48 8.08 23.85
N LEU A 226 13.87 7.83 22.59
CA LEU A 226 13.12 8.28 21.42
C LEU A 226 11.76 7.60 21.31
N SER A 227 11.67 6.34 21.73
CA SER A 227 10.39 5.62 21.80
C SER A 227 9.46 6.25 22.86
N GLN A 228 9.98 6.64 24.01
CA GLN A 228 9.19 7.35 25.05
C GLN A 228 8.78 8.75 24.59
N TRP A 229 9.67 9.46 23.89
CA TRP A 229 9.32 10.74 23.26
C TRP A 229 8.16 10.59 22.28
N THR A 230 8.22 9.56 21.41
CA THR A 230 7.10 9.27 20.51
C THR A 230 5.80 9.10 21.29
N LEU A 231 5.81 8.31 22.37
CA LEU A 231 4.63 8.10 23.21
C LEU A 231 4.10 9.41 23.80
N ALA A 232 4.96 10.26 24.32
CA ALA A 232 4.58 11.57 24.87
C ALA A 232 3.95 12.48 23.80
N SER A 233 4.56 12.53 22.60
CA SER A 233 4.06 13.30 21.47
C SER A 233 2.68 12.81 20.98
N LEU A 234 2.45 11.50 20.98
CA LEU A 234 1.14 10.91 20.65
C LEU A 234 0.06 11.21 21.71
N ALA A 235 0.45 11.40 22.97
CA ALA A 235 -0.50 11.77 24.03
C ALA A 235 -0.99 13.22 23.88
N GLU A 236 -0.16 14.12 23.38
CA GLU A 236 -0.53 15.52 23.10
C GLU A 236 -1.45 15.67 21.89
N SER A 237 -1.29 14.80 20.88
CA SER A 237 -2.10 14.81 19.64
C SER A 237 -2.44 13.38 19.23
N PRO A 238 -3.51 12.80 19.82
CA PRO A 238 -3.89 11.42 19.55
C PRO A 238 -4.26 11.22 18.07
N PRO A 239 -3.61 10.27 17.35
CA PRO A 239 -3.90 9.99 15.96
C PRO A 239 -4.98 8.90 15.80
N ASP A 240 -5.53 8.80 14.58
CA ASP A 240 -6.35 7.66 14.17
C ASP A 240 -5.49 6.43 13.86
N LEU A 241 -4.24 6.65 13.41
CA LEU A 241 -3.26 5.63 13.02
C LEU A 241 -1.83 6.08 13.34
N VAL A 242 -1.04 5.19 13.91
CA VAL A 242 0.42 5.34 14.04
C VAL A 242 1.07 4.50 12.94
N LEU A 243 1.69 5.17 11.96
CA LEU A 243 2.43 4.52 10.86
C LEU A 243 3.93 4.68 11.09
N SER A 244 4.64 3.59 11.17
CA SER A 244 6.10 3.56 11.33
C SER A 244 6.77 3.08 10.05
N LEU A 245 7.92 3.65 9.72
CA LEU A 245 8.80 3.11 8.68
C LEU A 245 9.85 2.19 9.32
N ALA A 246 10.46 1.33 8.49
CA ALA A 246 11.56 0.48 8.92
C ALA A 246 12.61 1.29 9.69
N GLN A 247 13.16 0.72 10.77
CA GLN A 247 14.13 1.34 11.66
C GLN A 247 13.61 2.53 12.50
N ALA A 248 12.30 2.80 12.52
CA ALA A 248 11.70 3.73 13.46
C ALA A 248 11.98 3.25 14.91
N PRO A 249 12.42 4.13 15.82
CA PRO A 249 12.84 3.73 17.19
C PRO A 249 11.61 3.53 18.09
N LEU A 250 10.74 2.57 17.78
CA LEU A 250 9.64 2.14 18.63
C LEU A 250 9.99 0.82 19.32
N THR A 251 9.75 0.76 20.63
CA THR A 251 10.02 -0.43 21.44
C THR A 251 8.72 -1.21 21.72
N LEU A 252 8.84 -2.50 22.02
CA LEU A 252 7.69 -3.36 22.36
C LEU A 252 6.85 -2.81 23.53
N PRO A 253 7.43 -2.31 24.65
CA PRO A 253 6.65 -1.74 25.72
C PRO A 253 5.78 -0.54 25.30
N VAL A 254 6.29 0.30 24.38
CA VAL A 254 5.52 1.44 23.83
C VAL A 254 4.40 0.92 22.92
N LEU A 255 4.67 -0.05 22.05
CA LEU A 255 3.63 -0.67 21.20
C LEU A 255 2.52 -1.33 22.03
N GLU A 256 2.88 -2.02 23.11
CA GLU A 256 1.90 -2.58 24.05
C GLU A 256 1.05 -1.49 24.73
N HIS A 257 1.68 -0.36 25.12
CA HIS A 257 0.95 0.78 25.68
C HIS A 257 -0.03 1.37 24.66
N LEU A 258 0.40 1.58 23.42
CA LEU A 258 -0.47 2.07 22.33
C LEU A 258 -1.67 1.14 22.11
N ARG A 259 -1.44 -0.17 22.14
CA ARG A 259 -2.49 -1.19 22.04
C ARG A 259 -3.49 -1.12 23.21
N LYS A 260 -3.02 -0.98 24.46
CA LYS A 260 -3.90 -0.80 25.63
C LYS A 260 -4.76 0.45 25.50
N LYS A 261 -4.24 1.49 24.85
CA LYS A 261 -4.98 2.72 24.49
C LYS A 261 -5.85 2.56 23.24
N LYS A 262 -5.89 1.37 22.64
CA LYS A 262 -6.62 1.06 21.39
C LYS A 262 -6.20 1.92 20.20
N LEU A 263 -4.98 2.46 20.18
CA LEU A 263 -4.40 3.12 19.02
C LEU A 263 -3.93 2.08 18.01
N LEU A 264 -4.32 2.24 16.75
CA LEU A 264 -3.91 1.34 15.68
C LEU A 264 -2.47 1.62 15.28
N THR A 265 -1.72 0.56 15.05
CA THR A 265 -0.30 0.63 14.69
C THR A 265 -0.03 -0.13 13.40
N ALA A 266 0.69 0.50 12.47
CA ALA A 266 1.13 -0.09 11.23
C ALA A 266 2.64 0.13 11.03
N MET A 267 3.32 -0.87 10.47
CA MET A 267 4.70 -0.79 10.05
C MET A 267 4.79 -1.01 8.55
N TRP A 268 5.45 -0.11 7.81
CA TRP A 268 5.91 -0.42 6.46
C TRP A 268 7.40 -0.75 6.52
N PHE A 269 7.68 -2.06 6.45
CA PHE A 269 9.02 -2.60 6.50
C PHE A 269 9.63 -2.63 5.09
N VAL A 270 10.33 -1.55 4.76
CA VAL A 270 10.92 -1.29 3.44
C VAL A 270 12.35 -1.82 3.30
N GLU A 271 12.71 -2.81 4.09
CA GLU A 271 14.03 -3.44 4.14
C GLU A 271 13.95 -4.94 3.81
N ASN A 272 15.04 -5.51 3.33
CA ASN A 272 15.08 -6.95 3.09
C ASN A 272 15.02 -7.71 4.42
N TYR A 273 13.98 -8.53 4.60
CA TYR A 273 13.72 -9.25 5.84
C TYR A 273 14.82 -10.24 6.25
N ARG A 274 15.66 -10.68 5.27
CA ARG A 274 16.81 -11.55 5.53
C ARG A 274 18.01 -10.78 6.08
N HIS A 275 18.12 -9.49 5.79
CA HIS A 275 19.25 -8.65 6.20
C HIS A 275 19.02 -7.99 7.56
N LEU A 276 17.83 -7.41 7.77
CA LEU A 276 17.45 -6.80 9.04
C LEU A 276 16.45 -7.69 9.77
N THR A 277 16.92 -8.39 10.79
CA THR A 277 16.15 -9.46 11.46
C THR A 277 15.39 -9.02 12.72
N TYR A 278 15.50 -7.75 13.14
CA TYR A 278 14.81 -7.22 14.34
C TYR A 278 13.27 -7.35 14.24
N TRP A 279 12.72 -7.44 13.03
CA TRP A 279 11.30 -7.65 12.79
C TRP A 279 10.77 -8.91 13.47
N GLN A 280 11.59 -9.95 13.66
CA GLN A 280 11.18 -11.20 14.30
C GLN A 280 10.65 -10.95 15.73
N GLN A 281 11.28 -10.05 16.46
CA GLN A 281 10.84 -9.67 17.80
C GLN A 281 9.70 -8.66 17.76
N MET A 282 9.69 -7.77 16.77
CA MET A 282 8.74 -6.66 16.67
C MET A 282 7.40 -7.04 16.01
N ALA A 283 7.36 -8.13 15.26
CA ALA A 283 6.20 -8.53 14.48
C ALA A 283 4.90 -8.64 15.29
N PRO A 284 4.86 -9.24 16.49
CA PRO A 284 3.65 -9.31 17.31
C PRO A 284 3.21 -7.96 17.89
N GLY A 285 4.10 -6.95 17.88
CA GLY A 285 3.88 -5.63 18.46
C GLY A 285 2.90 -4.77 17.67
N TYR A 286 2.93 -4.85 16.36
CA TYR A 286 2.10 -4.04 15.48
C TYR A 286 0.78 -4.74 15.12
N ASP A 287 -0.25 -3.96 14.78
CA ASP A 287 -1.51 -4.50 14.26
C ASP A 287 -1.37 -4.87 12.78
N TYR A 288 -0.60 -4.07 12.00
CA TYR A 288 -0.39 -4.26 10.57
C TYR A 288 1.09 -4.20 10.21
N TRP A 289 1.53 -5.17 9.39
CA TRP A 289 2.83 -5.16 8.73
C TRP A 289 2.65 -5.10 7.22
N PHE A 290 3.29 -4.12 6.59
CA PHE A 290 3.40 -4.04 5.14
C PHE A 290 4.84 -4.30 4.75
N VAL A 291 5.05 -5.19 3.78
CA VAL A 291 6.36 -5.63 3.31
C VAL A 291 6.43 -5.57 1.80
N PHE A 292 7.61 -5.29 1.23
CA PHE A 292 7.78 -5.19 -0.21
C PHE A 292 8.26 -6.50 -0.87
N GLN A 293 8.28 -7.58 -0.11
CA GLN A 293 8.61 -8.94 -0.54
C GLN A 293 7.40 -9.84 -0.38
N ARG A 294 7.31 -10.88 -1.20
CA ARG A 294 6.20 -11.87 -1.21
C ARG A 294 6.68 -13.25 -0.75
N GLY A 295 5.82 -14.26 -0.94
CA GLY A 295 6.13 -15.67 -0.69
C GLY A 295 6.67 -15.92 0.71
N ALA A 296 7.84 -16.52 0.80
CA ALA A 296 8.47 -16.90 2.07
C ALA A 296 8.61 -15.73 3.08
N CYS A 297 8.67 -14.48 2.61
CA CYS A 297 8.67 -13.31 3.49
C CYS A 297 7.37 -13.22 4.28
N LEU A 298 6.22 -13.26 3.60
CA LEU A 298 4.91 -13.17 4.26
C LEU A 298 4.72 -14.31 5.27
N ASP A 299 5.15 -15.53 4.92
CA ASP A 299 5.05 -16.70 5.80
C ASP A 299 5.95 -16.55 7.03
N ALA A 300 7.17 -16.03 6.86
CA ALA A 300 8.08 -15.79 7.97
C ALA A 300 7.50 -14.79 8.99
N PHE A 301 6.87 -13.70 8.50
CA PHE A 301 6.20 -12.73 9.38
C PHE A 301 5.00 -13.34 10.13
N ARG A 302 4.19 -14.16 9.44
CA ARG A 302 3.07 -14.89 10.08
C ARG A 302 3.57 -15.85 11.17
N GLN A 303 4.62 -16.61 10.87
CA GLN A 303 5.26 -17.54 11.83
C GLN A 303 5.84 -16.80 13.05
N ALA A 304 6.36 -15.59 12.87
CA ALA A 304 6.84 -14.76 13.97
C ALA A 304 5.71 -14.08 14.78
N GLY A 305 4.44 -14.33 14.44
CA GLY A 305 3.30 -13.82 15.17
C GLY A 305 2.80 -12.44 14.72
N ALA A 306 3.15 -11.99 13.51
CA ALA A 306 2.53 -10.81 12.91
C ALA A 306 1.01 -11.02 12.77
N ARG A 307 0.21 -10.06 13.24
CA ARG A 307 -1.26 -10.17 13.27
C ARG A 307 -1.86 -10.09 11.88
N GLN A 308 -1.43 -9.09 11.12
CA GLN A 308 -1.79 -8.92 9.72
C GLN A 308 -0.53 -8.53 8.97
N VAL A 309 -0.21 -9.27 7.91
CA VAL A 309 0.92 -8.97 7.03
C VAL A 309 0.45 -8.92 5.60
N SER A 310 0.82 -7.86 4.88
CA SER A 310 0.39 -7.61 3.50
C SER A 310 1.56 -7.11 2.66
N PHE A 311 1.52 -7.46 1.38
CA PHE A 311 2.46 -6.96 0.40
C PHE A 311 2.15 -5.51 0.03
N LEU A 312 3.17 -4.65 0.05
CA LEU A 312 3.10 -3.26 -0.39
C LEU A 312 4.42 -2.92 -1.08
N PRO A 313 4.47 -2.87 -2.42
CA PRO A 313 5.73 -2.65 -3.16
C PRO A 313 6.26 -1.23 -3.02
N MET A 314 7.51 -1.04 -3.42
CA MET A 314 8.15 0.26 -3.51
C MET A 314 7.50 1.16 -4.56
N ALA A 315 7.91 2.44 -4.60
CA ALA A 315 7.29 3.45 -5.46
C ALA A 315 8.25 4.61 -5.77
N ALA A 316 7.76 5.59 -6.54
CA ALA A 316 8.41 6.89 -6.73
C ALA A 316 7.56 8.04 -6.17
N ASP A 317 8.23 9.14 -5.83
CA ASP A 317 7.60 10.43 -5.53
C ASP A 317 7.72 11.35 -6.75
N PRO A 318 6.64 11.64 -7.50
CA PRO A 318 6.69 12.40 -8.75
C PRO A 318 7.14 13.86 -8.59
N GLU A 319 7.03 14.43 -7.41
CA GLU A 319 7.47 15.79 -7.13
C GLU A 319 9.01 15.91 -7.11
N LEU A 320 9.68 14.83 -6.70
CA LEU A 320 11.13 14.76 -6.64
C LEU A 320 11.71 14.00 -7.84
N HIS A 321 11.19 12.78 -8.10
CA HIS A 321 11.63 11.93 -9.19
C HIS A 321 10.96 12.36 -10.49
N ARG A 322 11.55 13.33 -11.16
CA ARG A 322 10.99 13.96 -12.36
C ARG A 322 12.07 14.33 -13.37
N PRO A 323 11.73 14.53 -14.63
CA PRO A 323 12.63 15.12 -15.60
C PRO A 323 13.12 16.50 -15.13
N MET A 324 14.39 16.79 -15.37
CA MET A 324 15.04 18.05 -15.00
C MET A 324 15.70 18.70 -16.23
N ASP A 325 15.56 19.99 -16.35
CA ASP A 325 16.35 20.81 -17.28
C ASP A 325 17.70 21.11 -16.62
N LEU A 326 18.75 20.48 -17.14
CA LEU A 326 20.10 20.62 -16.63
C LEU A 326 20.90 21.60 -17.51
N SER A 327 21.71 22.44 -16.88
CA SER A 327 22.68 23.28 -17.58
C SER A 327 23.76 22.42 -18.26
N ASP A 328 24.50 23.00 -19.21
CA ASP A 328 25.62 22.31 -19.86
C ASP A 328 26.73 21.93 -18.86
N GLU A 329 26.92 22.72 -17.82
CA GLU A 329 27.86 22.43 -16.74
C GLU A 329 27.40 21.22 -15.92
N GLU A 330 26.13 21.17 -15.54
CA GLU A 330 25.55 20.04 -14.82
C GLU A 330 25.57 18.76 -15.66
N ARG A 331 25.28 18.85 -16.97
CA ARG A 331 25.39 17.70 -17.88
C ARG A 331 26.81 17.16 -17.96
N ARG A 332 27.83 18.02 -17.98
CA ARG A 332 29.23 17.60 -17.95
C ARG A 332 29.63 16.99 -16.61
N THR A 333 29.17 17.58 -15.52
CA THR A 333 29.51 17.14 -14.16
C THR A 333 28.87 15.80 -13.81
N TYR A 334 27.57 15.67 -14.06
CA TYR A 334 26.79 14.52 -13.62
C TYR A 334 26.59 13.46 -14.71
N GLY A 335 26.67 13.81 -15.97
CA GLY A 335 26.41 12.93 -17.10
C GLY A 335 27.53 11.93 -17.38
N ALA A 336 27.13 10.81 -17.93
CA ALA A 336 27.97 9.76 -18.47
C ALA A 336 27.18 8.94 -19.50
N ASP A 337 27.89 8.13 -20.29
CA ASP A 337 27.24 7.12 -21.13
C ASP A 337 26.52 6.08 -20.25
N VAL A 338 27.21 5.62 -19.21
CA VAL A 338 26.67 4.69 -18.20
C VAL A 338 26.97 5.24 -16.81
N SER A 339 26.00 5.21 -15.91
CA SER A 339 26.24 5.52 -14.49
C SER A 339 25.55 4.52 -13.56
N PHE A 340 26.07 4.45 -12.35
CA PHE A 340 25.43 3.76 -11.24
C PHE A 340 25.41 4.66 -10.00
N VAL A 341 24.27 4.69 -9.30
CA VAL A 341 24.12 5.40 -8.02
C VAL A 341 23.68 4.42 -6.95
N GLY A 342 24.52 4.20 -5.94
CA GLY A 342 24.22 3.33 -4.82
C GLY A 342 25.43 2.87 -4.02
N ALA A 343 25.19 2.15 -2.90
CA ALA A 343 26.26 1.63 -2.05
C ALA A 343 26.99 0.43 -2.68
N GLY A 344 28.26 0.26 -2.31
CA GLY A 344 29.15 -0.79 -2.77
C GLY A 344 28.88 -2.16 -2.13
N TYR A 345 27.73 -2.75 -2.37
CA TYR A 345 27.43 -4.11 -1.90
C TYR A 345 28.38 -5.15 -2.52
N PRO A 346 28.61 -6.32 -1.88
CA PRO A 346 29.57 -7.33 -2.33
C PRO A 346 29.42 -7.72 -3.81
N ASN A 347 28.19 -7.95 -4.29
CA ASN A 347 27.93 -8.28 -5.68
C ASN A 347 28.36 -7.16 -6.64
N ARG A 348 28.12 -5.91 -6.32
CA ARG A 348 28.47 -4.74 -7.15
C ARG A 348 29.96 -4.55 -7.22
N ARG A 349 30.66 -4.61 -6.07
CA ARG A 349 32.13 -4.51 -6.02
C ARG A 349 32.81 -5.58 -6.88
N ARG A 350 32.22 -6.79 -6.93
CA ARG A 350 32.73 -7.89 -7.75
C ARG A 350 32.43 -7.74 -9.24
N LEU A 351 31.23 -7.28 -9.59
CA LEU A 351 30.75 -7.25 -10.98
C LEU A 351 31.25 -6.02 -11.76
N PHE A 352 31.29 -4.85 -11.13
CA PHE A 352 31.49 -3.58 -11.81
C PHE A 352 32.91 -3.36 -12.41
N PRO A 353 33.99 -4.00 -11.95
CA PRO A 353 35.28 -3.93 -12.66
C PRO A 353 35.21 -4.34 -14.13
N ALA A 354 34.26 -5.22 -14.51
CA ALA A 354 34.01 -5.60 -15.91
C ALA A 354 33.50 -4.44 -16.79
N LEU A 355 33.01 -3.34 -16.19
CA LEU A 355 32.58 -2.13 -16.90
C LEU A 355 33.73 -1.17 -17.21
N LEU A 356 34.91 -1.39 -16.65
CA LEU A 356 36.09 -0.58 -16.88
C LEU A 356 36.70 -0.89 -18.27
N ARG A 357 37.53 0.03 -18.76
CA ARG A 357 38.28 -0.13 -20.05
C ARG A 357 37.37 -0.40 -21.25
N ARG A 358 36.22 0.27 -21.27
CA ARG A 358 35.24 0.20 -22.36
C ARG A 358 35.28 1.51 -23.18
N PRO A 359 34.77 1.51 -24.43
CA PRO A 359 34.79 2.72 -25.28
C PRO A 359 33.73 3.76 -24.90
N TRP A 360 33.16 3.65 -23.73
CA TRP A 360 32.15 4.54 -23.18
C TRP A 360 32.51 4.98 -21.76
N SER A 361 32.04 6.15 -21.36
CA SER A 361 32.27 6.71 -20.03
C SER A 361 31.41 6.01 -18.97
N PHE A 362 32.01 5.68 -17.82
CA PHE A 362 31.35 5.13 -16.66
C PHE A 362 31.58 6.00 -15.44
N LYS A 363 30.51 6.42 -14.74
CA LYS A 363 30.58 7.14 -13.47
C LYS A 363 29.87 6.35 -12.37
N LEU A 364 30.54 6.23 -11.23
CA LEU A 364 30.09 5.50 -10.05
C LEU A 364 29.87 6.47 -8.90
N TRP A 365 28.67 6.45 -8.29
CA TRP A 365 28.28 7.36 -7.22
C TRP A 365 27.81 6.60 -5.99
N GLY A 366 28.14 7.11 -4.79
CA GLY A 366 27.66 6.58 -3.52
C GLY A 366 28.79 6.02 -2.65
N ASN A 367 28.42 5.51 -1.48
CA ASN A 367 29.34 5.09 -0.42
C ASN A 367 29.60 3.57 -0.38
N GLU A 368 30.40 3.13 0.59
CA GLU A 368 30.71 1.72 0.85
C GLU A 368 31.46 1.01 -0.29
N TRP A 369 32.29 1.74 -1.03
CA TRP A 369 33.14 1.21 -2.10
C TRP A 369 34.57 0.89 -1.63
N ASP A 370 34.80 0.86 -0.31
CA ASP A 370 36.08 0.48 0.29
C ASP A 370 36.48 -0.94 -0.13
N GLY A 371 37.74 -1.14 -0.43
CA GLY A 371 38.28 -2.42 -0.93
C GLY A 371 37.90 -2.76 -2.39
N ALA A 372 37.40 -1.80 -3.14
CA ALA A 372 37.18 -1.89 -4.59
C ALA A 372 38.12 -0.95 -5.33
N ASP A 373 39.43 -1.17 -5.16
CA ASP A 373 40.51 -0.27 -5.63
C ASP A 373 40.44 -0.04 -7.14
N GLU A 374 40.06 -1.04 -7.93
CA GLU A 374 39.92 -0.93 -9.37
C GLU A 374 38.86 0.11 -9.80
N LEU A 375 37.85 0.36 -8.95
CA LEU A 375 36.74 1.27 -9.24
C LEU A 375 37.04 2.73 -8.82
N GLN A 376 38.14 3.01 -8.13
CA GLN A 376 38.44 4.34 -7.62
C GLN A 376 38.58 5.39 -8.73
N SER A 377 39.04 5.00 -9.93
CA SER A 377 39.16 5.92 -11.07
C SER A 377 37.83 6.43 -11.63
N VAL A 378 36.73 5.74 -11.38
CA VAL A 378 35.37 6.09 -11.82
C VAL A 378 34.45 6.52 -10.68
N LEU A 379 34.91 6.35 -9.42
CA LEU A 379 34.18 6.72 -8.21
C LEU A 379 34.16 8.25 -8.05
N GLN A 380 32.97 8.81 -8.04
CA GLN A 380 32.78 10.25 -7.91
C GLN A 380 32.74 10.68 -6.43
N LEU A 381 33.15 11.92 -6.16
CA LEU A 381 33.13 12.54 -4.82
C LEU A 381 33.84 11.67 -3.75
N ASN A 382 34.88 10.92 -4.14
CA ASN A 382 35.61 10.00 -3.24
C ASN A 382 34.70 9.03 -2.48
N GLY A 383 33.61 8.59 -3.08
CA GLY A 383 32.68 7.67 -2.44
C GLY A 383 31.79 8.31 -1.36
N ALA A 384 31.64 9.61 -1.35
CA ALA A 384 30.68 10.26 -0.46
C ALA A 384 29.23 9.93 -0.85
N ARG A 385 28.37 9.78 0.16
CA ARG A 385 26.94 9.66 -0.06
C ARG A 385 26.40 10.95 -0.68
N ILE A 386 25.66 10.83 -1.76
CA ILE A 386 25.00 11.96 -2.41
C ILE A 386 23.55 12.10 -1.94
N ASP A 387 23.05 13.33 -1.95
CA ASP A 387 21.67 13.66 -1.63
C ASP A 387 20.70 13.33 -2.79
N THR A 388 19.40 13.47 -2.52
CA THR A 388 18.37 13.18 -3.51
C THR A 388 18.45 14.10 -4.72
N ASP A 389 18.75 15.40 -4.56
CA ASP A 389 18.83 16.36 -5.66
C ASP A 389 20.00 15.99 -6.60
N THR A 390 21.17 15.70 -6.06
CA THR A 390 22.32 15.20 -6.83
C THR A 390 21.98 13.89 -7.54
N CYS A 391 21.29 12.95 -6.87
CA CYS A 391 20.82 11.73 -7.53
C CYS A 391 19.96 12.02 -8.76
N MET A 392 19.03 12.98 -8.65
CA MET A 392 18.15 13.36 -9.76
C MET A 392 18.96 13.94 -10.92
N LYS A 393 19.96 14.78 -10.65
CA LYS A 393 20.84 15.32 -11.69
C LYS A 393 21.61 14.20 -12.41
N VAL A 394 22.16 13.25 -11.69
CA VAL A 394 22.85 12.09 -12.29
C VAL A 394 21.90 11.27 -13.18
N PHE A 395 20.68 10.98 -12.69
CA PHE A 395 19.70 10.20 -13.45
C PHE A 395 19.30 10.86 -14.75
N ASN A 396 19.07 12.17 -14.72
CA ASN A 396 18.66 12.96 -15.88
C ASN A 396 19.81 13.26 -16.86
N ALA A 397 21.07 13.29 -16.38
CA ALA A 397 22.23 13.56 -17.21
C ALA A 397 22.81 12.32 -17.88
N THR A 398 22.49 11.12 -17.42
CA THR A 398 23.10 9.85 -17.87
C THR A 398 22.30 9.22 -19.00
N ALA A 399 22.99 8.71 -20.02
CA ALA A 399 22.35 8.06 -21.15
C ALA A 399 21.74 6.69 -20.76
N ILE A 400 22.46 5.87 -19.97
CA ILE A 400 22.03 4.56 -19.49
C ILE A 400 22.29 4.46 -17.99
N ASN A 401 21.24 4.44 -17.19
CA ASN A 401 21.34 4.25 -15.75
C ASN A 401 21.37 2.74 -15.43
N LEU A 402 22.46 2.26 -14.88
CA LEU A 402 22.58 0.87 -14.44
C LEU A 402 21.94 0.72 -13.06
N ASN A 403 21.00 -0.19 -12.93
CA ASN A 403 20.29 -0.48 -11.70
C ASN A 403 20.48 -1.96 -11.32
N VAL A 404 21.44 -2.22 -10.46
CA VAL A 404 21.76 -3.56 -9.94
C VAL A 404 21.30 -3.66 -8.51
N HIS A 405 20.41 -4.60 -8.21
CA HIS A 405 19.93 -4.83 -6.85
C HIS A 405 21.06 -5.27 -5.93
N SER A 406 20.98 -4.90 -4.66
CA SER A 406 21.92 -5.33 -3.63
C SER A 406 21.71 -6.81 -3.29
N THR A 407 22.80 -7.55 -3.17
CA THR A 407 22.83 -8.88 -2.58
C THR A 407 24.06 -9.04 -1.70
N THR A 408 23.98 -9.87 -0.69
CA THR A 408 25.13 -10.28 0.13
C THR A 408 25.97 -11.35 -0.56
N GLY A 409 25.42 -11.99 -1.60
CA GLY A 409 26.14 -12.91 -2.48
C GLY A 409 27.05 -12.19 -3.46
N ALA A 410 27.84 -12.94 -4.19
CA ALA A 410 28.84 -12.42 -5.13
C ALA A 410 28.28 -12.12 -6.54
N GLY A 411 27.03 -12.43 -6.82
CA GLY A 411 26.41 -12.33 -8.14
C GLY A 411 25.03 -11.71 -8.13
N LEU A 412 24.34 -11.82 -9.27
CA LEU A 412 22.93 -11.45 -9.41
C LEU A 412 22.05 -12.55 -8.81
N ASP A 413 20.82 -12.19 -8.43
CA ASP A 413 19.82 -13.13 -7.92
C ASP A 413 18.48 -12.93 -8.67
N PRO A 414 18.31 -13.53 -9.87
CA PRO A 414 17.10 -13.36 -10.67
C PRO A 414 15.83 -13.89 -10.03
N GLN A 415 15.93 -14.72 -9.00
CA GLN A 415 14.81 -15.31 -8.28
C GLN A 415 14.41 -14.49 -7.04
N ALA A 416 15.17 -13.46 -6.70
CA ALA A 416 14.83 -12.62 -5.56
C ALA A 416 13.47 -11.94 -5.74
N ASP A 417 12.72 -11.92 -4.64
CA ASP A 417 11.32 -11.56 -4.54
C ASP A 417 11.08 -10.09 -4.19
N PHE A 418 11.88 -9.19 -4.73
CA PHE A 418 11.69 -7.74 -4.54
C PHE A 418 12.22 -6.92 -5.71
N VAL A 419 11.63 -5.75 -5.90
CA VAL A 419 12.10 -4.70 -6.81
C VAL A 419 12.45 -3.47 -5.97
N ASN A 420 13.67 -2.96 -6.14
CA ASN A 420 14.18 -1.82 -5.36
C ASN A 420 13.47 -0.51 -5.74
N PRO A 421 13.48 0.52 -4.85
CA PRO A 421 12.85 1.82 -5.15
C PRO A 421 13.49 2.49 -6.36
N ARG A 422 14.78 2.28 -6.63
CA ARG A 422 15.54 2.86 -7.74
C ARG A 422 14.88 2.58 -9.09
N THR A 423 14.28 1.40 -9.28
CA THR A 423 13.58 1.04 -10.51
C THR A 423 12.43 2.00 -10.81
N PHE A 424 11.66 2.35 -9.78
CA PHE A 424 10.53 3.29 -9.89
C PHE A 424 11.01 4.75 -9.97
N GLU A 425 12.04 5.11 -9.23
CA GLU A 425 12.62 6.45 -9.21
C GLU A 425 13.18 6.85 -10.58
N LEU A 426 14.01 5.99 -11.20
CA LEU A 426 14.54 6.19 -12.54
C LEU A 426 13.43 6.30 -13.58
N ALA A 427 12.44 5.40 -13.52
CA ALA A 427 11.30 5.44 -14.43
C ALA A 427 10.50 6.74 -14.28
N ALA A 428 10.26 7.23 -13.06
CA ALA A 428 9.57 8.50 -12.82
C ALA A 428 10.35 9.72 -13.34
N CYS A 429 11.69 9.66 -13.29
CA CYS A 429 12.57 10.68 -13.91
C CYS A 429 12.51 10.67 -15.44
N GLY A 430 11.89 9.65 -16.08
CA GLY A 430 12.01 9.45 -17.52
C GLY A 430 13.44 9.09 -17.92
N ALA A 431 14.20 8.47 -17.02
CA ALA A 431 15.56 8.05 -17.21
C ALA A 431 15.61 6.61 -17.72
N PHE A 432 16.34 6.39 -18.80
CA PHE A 432 16.51 5.05 -19.36
C PHE A 432 17.40 4.18 -18.45
N GLN A 433 16.99 2.93 -18.21
CA GLN A 433 17.68 2.07 -17.26
C GLN A 433 17.84 0.63 -17.74
N PHE A 434 18.95 0.01 -17.31
CA PHE A 434 19.14 -1.44 -17.31
C PHE A 434 18.94 -1.97 -15.89
N VAL A 435 18.09 -2.98 -15.74
CA VAL A 435 17.74 -3.55 -14.43
C VAL A 435 18.07 -5.04 -14.41
N ASP A 436 18.77 -5.53 -13.38
CA ASP A 436 18.94 -6.97 -13.21
C ASP A 436 17.60 -7.65 -12.95
N SER A 437 17.34 -8.77 -13.61
CA SER A 437 16.09 -9.51 -13.55
C SER A 437 15.74 -9.91 -12.12
N ARG A 438 14.47 -9.77 -11.78
CA ARG A 438 13.85 -10.17 -10.50
C ARG A 438 12.52 -10.87 -10.75
N SER A 439 12.14 -11.79 -9.89
CA SER A 439 10.90 -12.58 -10.07
C SER A 439 9.65 -11.69 -10.15
N GLN A 440 9.62 -10.57 -9.42
CA GLN A 440 8.48 -9.64 -9.40
C GLN A 440 8.54 -8.54 -10.48
N LEU A 441 9.66 -8.37 -11.18
CA LEU A 441 9.83 -7.26 -12.13
C LEU A 441 8.75 -7.24 -13.22
N PRO A 442 8.31 -8.39 -13.79
CA PRO A 442 7.24 -8.43 -14.79
C PRO A 442 5.85 -8.00 -14.27
N GLU A 443 5.63 -7.97 -12.95
CA GLU A 443 4.37 -7.46 -12.38
C GLU A 443 4.28 -5.93 -12.50
N PHE A 444 5.42 -5.24 -12.58
CA PHE A 444 5.49 -3.77 -12.56
C PHE A 444 5.79 -3.18 -13.93
N PHE A 445 6.64 -3.85 -14.73
CA PHE A 445 7.12 -3.34 -16.00
C PHE A 445 7.14 -4.43 -17.07
N THR A 446 6.96 -4.02 -18.30
CA THR A 446 7.09 -4.86 -19.51
C THR A 446 8.43 -4.62 -20.19
N ASP A 447 8.81 -5.48 -21.13
CA ASP A 447 10.01 -5.33 -21.95
C ASP A 447 9.98 -4.09 -22.88
N ARG A 448 8.84 -3.40 -22.98
CA ARG A 448 8.71 -2.12 -23.69
C ARG A 448 8.94 -0.90 -22.80
N GLU A 449 9.10 -1.11 -21.51
CA GLU A 449 9.21 -0.04 -20.51
C GLU A 449 10.59 0.01 -19.85
N LEU A 450 11.33 -1.10 -19.82
CA LEU A 450 12.73 -1.14 -19.39
C LEU A 450 13.48 -2.34 -19.98
N VAL A 451 14.80 -2.28 -19.95
CA VAL A 451 15.68 -3.39 -20.35
C VAL A 451 16.09 -4.18 -19.12
N SER A 452 15.70 -5.46 -19.06
CA SER A 452 16.15 -6.38 -18.02
C SER A 452 17.28 -7.29 -18.52
N PHE A 453 18.24 -7.61 -17.63
CA PHE A 453 19.32 -8.53 -17.92
C PHE A 453 19.48 -9.59 -16.83
N ARG A 454 19.90 -10.79 -17.21
CA ARG A 454 20.12 -11.92 -16.29
C ARG A 454 21.60 -12.17 -15.99
N ASN A 455 22.44 -11.89 -16.96
CA ASN A 455 23.89 -12.05 -16.84
C ASN A 455 24.56 -10.69 -16.93
N PHE A 456 25.51 -10.44 -16.06
CA PHE A 456 26.22 -9.17 -16.05
C PHE A 456 27.12 -9.01 -17.30
N ASP A 457 27.60 -10.12 -17.84
CA ASP A 457 28.43 -10.16 -19.05
C ASP A 457 27.69 -9.69 -20.32
N ASP A 458 26.34 -9.63 -20.29
CA ASP A 458 25.53 -9.11 -21.39
C ASP A 458 25.59 -7.58 -21.48
N ILE A 459 25.96 -6.88 -20.39
CA ILE A 459 25.94 -5.43 -20.28
C ILE A 459 26.73 -4.73 -21.38
N PRO A 460 27.97 -5.12 -21.71
CA PRO A 460 28.74 -4.44 -22.76
C PRO A 460 28.06 -4.48 -24.14
N GLY A 461 27.43 -5.60 -24.48
CA GLY A 461 26.67 -5.74 -25.73
C GLY A 461 25.42 -4.86 -25.73
N LEU A 462 24.68 -4.87 -24.62
CA LEU A 462 23.49 -4.02 -24.44
C LEU A 462 23.86 -2.53 -24.50
N VAL A 463 24.93 -2.10 -23.83
CA VAL A 463 25.40 -0.71 -23.89
C VAL A 463 25.72 -0.31 -25.33
N GLY A 464 26.46 -1.14 -26.08
CA GLY A 464 26.77 -0.87 -27.48
C GLY A 464 25.51 -0.70 -28.35
N GLN A 465 24.52 -1.55 -28.17
CA GLN A 465 23.24 -1.47 -28.87
C GLN A 465 22.48 -0.20 -28.53
N TRP A 466 22.31 0.07 -27.25
CA TRP A 466 21.42 1.13 -26.79
C TRP A 466 22.04 2.54 -26.82
N LEU A 467 23.35 2.70 -26.74
CA LEU A 467 24.00 4.01 -26.93
C LEU A 467 23.76 4.54 -28.33
N GLY A 468 23.73 3.64 -29.34
CA GLY A 468 23.51 4.00 -30.75
C GLY A 468 22.10 4.47 -31.08
N ASP A 469 21.09 4.24 -30.19
CA ASP A 469 19.69 4.58 -30.46
C ASP A 469 19.08 5.44 -29.35
N PRO A 470 19.36 6.75 -29.33
CA PRO A 470 18.78 7.68 -28.36
C PRO A 470 17.26 7.77 -28.43
N ALA A 471 16.67 7.63 -29.62
CA ALA A 471 15.22 7.74 -29.80
C ALA A 471 14.49 6.55 -29.17
N ALA A 472 15.00 5.33 -29.33
CA ALA A 472 14.46 4.15 -28.68
C ALA A 472 14.59 4.22 -27.15
N ARG A 473 15.73 4.70 -26.63
CA ARG A 473 15.90 4.94 -25.18
C ARG A 473 14.85 5.90 -24.64
N GLN A 474 14.65 7.02 -25.34
CA GLN A 474 13.68 8.04 -24.92
C GLN A 474 12.24 7.50 -24.95
N ALA A 475 11.88 6.76 -25.99
CA ALA A 475 10.55 6.16 -26.11
C ALA A 475 10.25 5.17 -24.97
N MET A 476 11.22 4.28 -24.67
CA MET A 476 11.12 3.30 -23.58
C MET A 476 11.03 3.99 -22.20
N ALA A 477 11.87 4.98 -21.94
CA ALA A 477 11.87 5.74 -20.70
C ALA A 477 10.54 6.51 -20.50
N ALA A 478 9.98 7.08 -21.59
CA ALA A 478 8.67 7.73 -21.54
C ALA A 478 7.54 6.75 -21.21
N ALA A 479 7.56 5.54 -21.78
CA ALA A 479 6.61 4.47 -21.46
C ALA A 479 6.72 4.04 -19.99
N ALA A 480 7.94 3.82 -19.49
CA ALA A 480 8.20 3.51 -18.08
C ALA A 480 7.67 4.61 -17.14
N ARG A 481 7.90 5.87 -17.49
CA ARG A 481 7.40 7.01 -16.73
C ARG A 481 5.87 7.04 -16.68
N THR A 482 5.21 6.84 -17.81
CA THR A 482 3.74 6.78 -17.88
C THR A 482 3.20 5.66 -16.97
N ARG A 483 3.82 4.49 -16.99
CA ARG A 483 3.49 3.37 -16.11
C ARG A 483 3.59 3.75 -14.63
N VAL A 484 4.74 4.30 -14.22
CA VAL A 484 4.97 4.64 -12.81
C VAL A 484 4.03 5.73 -12.31
N LEU A 485 3.84 6.78 -13.08
CA LEU A 485 2.92 7.86 -12.70
C LEU A 485 1.47 7.37 -12.59
N GLY A 486 1.06 6.43 -13.44
CA GLY A 486 -0.30 5.87 -13.44
C GLY A 486 -0.58 4.89 -12.29
N ALA A 487 0.44 4.20 -11.74
CA ALA A 487 0.20 3.07 -10.83
C ALA A 487 1.21 2.89 -9.69
N HIS A 488 2.38 3.51 -9.74
CA HIS A 488 3.49 3.17 -8.83
C HIS A 488 4.11 4.38 -8.13
N THR A 489 3.26 5.31 -7.65
CA THR A 489 3.68 6.44 -6.79
C THR A 489 3.43 6.14 -5.32
N TYR A 490 4.08 6.87 -4.41
CA TYR A 490 3.80 6.76 -2.97
C TYR A 490 2.36 7.14 -2.63
N VAL A 491 1.69 7.99 -3.42
CA VAL A 491 0.25 8.27 -3.29
C VAL A 491 -0.58 6.99 -3.51
N HIS A 492 -0.24 6.19 -4.53
CA HIS A 492 -0.90 4.89 -4.74
C HIS A 492 -0.66 3.93 -3.56
N ARG A 493 0.57 3.86 -3.04
CA ARG A 493 0.89 2.99 -1.90
C ARG A 493 0.15 3.38 -0.64
N MET A 494 0.04 4.68 -0.36
CA MET A 494 -0.70 5.15 0.82
C MET A 494 -2.21 4.91 0.66
N ARG A 495 -2.76 5.04 -0.54
CA ARG A 495 -4.14 4.62 -0.81
C ARG A 495 -4.33 3.13 -0.55
N ASP A 496 -3.44 2.28 -1.06
CA ASP A 496 -3.51 0.83 -0.88
C ASP A 496 -3.41 0.45 0.61
N LEU A 497 -2.49 1.06 1.36
CA LEU A 497 -2.31 0.86 2.80
C LEU A 497 -3.55 1.27 3.59
N LEU A 498 -4.02 2.49 3.38
CA LEU A 498 -5.19 3.03 4.09
C LEU A 498 -6.47 2.28 3.71
N GLY A 499 -6.62 1.89 2.44
CA GLY A 499 -7.72 1.05 1.99
C GLY A 499 -7.74 -0.31 2.69
N HIS A 500 -6.58 -0.94 2.84
CA HIS A 500 -6.43 -2.21 3.57
C HIS A 500 -6.85 -2.07 5.04
N ILE A 501 -6.34 -1.05 5.72
CA ILE A 501 -6.69 -0.79 7.13
C ILE A 501 -8.17 -0.41 7.24
N GLY A 502 -8.70 0.41 6.33
CA GLY A 502 -10.10 0.84 6.32
C GLY A 502 -11.09 -0.32 6.16
N LEU A 503 -10.77 -1.31 5.32
CA LEU A 503 -11.57 -2.53 5.18
C LEU A 503 -11.48 -3.43 6.43
N SER A 504 -10.31 -3.51 7.05
CA SER A 504 -10.11 -4.30 8.27
C SER A 504 -10.73 -3.63 9.52
N GLN A 505 -10.88 -2.30 9.50
CA GLN A 505 -11.40 -1.48 10.59
C GLN A 505 -12.55 -0.57 10.09
N PRO A 506 -13.66 -1.16 9.60
CA PRO A 506 -14.72 -0.40 8.93
C PRO A 506 -15.38 0.63 9.84
N ASP A 507 -15.47 0.38 11.15
CA ASP A 507 -16.10 1.26 12.14
C ASP A 507 -15.16 2.37 12.66
N ARG A 508 -13.86 2.32 12.30
CA ARG A 508 -12.85 3.27 12.76
C ARG A 508 -12.23 3.99 11.57
N VAL A 509 -11.13 3.46 11.04
CA VAL A 509 -10.43 4.05 9.88
C VAL A 509 -11.34 4.09 8.66
N GLY A 510 -12.10 3.03 8.42
CA GLY A 510 -13.08 2.97 7.32
C GLY A 510 -14.17 4.03 7.45
N ALA A 511 -14.71 4.24 8.64
CA ALA A 511 -15.72 5.27 8.90
C ALA A 511 -15.17 6.68 8.63
N VAL A 512 -13.95 6.98 9.09
CA VAL A 512 -13.31 8.26 8.80
C VAL A 512 -13.05 8.43 7.30
N LEU A 513 -12.54 7.41 6.62
CA LEU A 513 -12.28 7.47 5.18
C LEU A 513 -13.57 7.70 4.37
N ARG A 514 -14.69 7.10 4.75
CA ARG A 514 -16.00 7.37 4.13
C ARG A 514 -16.54 8.76 4.44
N GLY A 515 -15.98 9.44 5.41
CA GLY A 515 -16.46 10.73 5.90
C GLY A 515 -17.64 10.63 6.87
N ASP A 516 -17.88 9.43 7.46
CA ASP A 516 -18.98 9.20 8.41
C ASP A 516 -18.89 10.14 9.64
N ARG A 517 -17.68 10.54 10.01
CA ARG A 517 -17.43 11.51 11.09
C ARG A 517 -17.36 12.97 10.63
N GLN A 518 -17.47 13.24 9.33
CA GLN A 518 -17.39 14.60 8.82
C GLN A 518 -18.55 15.45 9.37
N GLN A 519 -19.75 14.90 9.39
CA GLN A 519 -20.92 15.58 9.92
C GLN A 519 -20.77 15.87 11.42
N GLU A 520 -20.26 14.92 12.21
CA GLU A 520 -19.96 15.13 13.64
C GLU A 520 -18.91 16.22 13.84
N ALA A 521 -17.84 16.21 13.05
CA ALA A 521 -16.81 17.23 13.09
C ALA A 521 -17.34 18.62 12.69
N LEU A 522 -18.18 18.68 11.66
CA LEU A 522 -18.86 19.93 11.27
C LEU A 522 -19.81 20.42 12.37
N LEU A 523 -20.60 19.54 12.96
CA LEU A 523 -21.50 19.87 14.09
C LEU A 523 -20.72 20.37 15.31
N SER A 524 -19.59 19.74 15.63
CA SER A 524 -18.72 20.19 16.73
C SER A 524 -18.13 21.59 16.48
N ARG A 525 -17.77 21.90 15.22
CA ARG A 525 -17.25 23.23 14.84
C ARG A 525 -18.32 24.31 14.80
N CYS A 526 -19.58 23.93 14.58
CA CYS A 526 -20.74 24.81 14.60
C CYS A 526 -21.42 24.85 15.96
N ALA A 527 -20.83 24.23 17.00
CA ALA A 527 -21.40 24.19 18.35
C ALA A 527 -21.67 25.61 18.87
N GLY A 528 -22.93 25.88 19.22
CA GLY A 528 -23.40 27.21 19.61
C GLY A 528 -24.04 28.04 18.50
N ASP A 529 -23.97 27.61 17.23
CA ASP A 529 -24.68 28.21 16.11
C ASP A 529 -25.89 27.33 15.73
N ALA A 530 -26.98 27.52 16.41
CA ALA A 530 -28.20 26.71 16.25
C ALA A 530 -28.74 26.65 14.80
N PRO A 531 -28.71 27.74 13.98
CA PRO A 531 -29.06 27.67 12.56
C PRO A 531 -28.18 26.74 11.73
N LEU A 532 -26.84 26.81 11.86
CA LEU A 532 -25.91 25.95 11.15
C LEU A 532 -26.01 24.49 11.62
N GLU A 533 -26.12 24.26 12.92
CA GLU A 533 -26.38 22.92 13.46
C GLU A 533 -27.66 22.31 12.89
N SER A 534 -28.73 23.08 12.78
CA SER A 534 -30.01 22.62 12.23
C SER A 534 -29.88 22.23 10.75
N LEU A 535 -29.14 23.01 9.97
CA LEU A 535 -28.86 22.70 8.56
C LEU A 535 -28.10 21.39 8.40
N LEU A 536 -27.08 21.16 9.23
CA LEU A 536 -26.25 19.94 9.19
C LEU A 536 -27.01 18.71 9.72
N LYS A 537 -27.78 18.83 10.80
CA LYS A 537 -28.62 17.77 11.36
C LYS A 537 -29.78 17.34 10.46
N ALA A 538 -30.09 18.14 9.44
CA ALA A 538 -31.09 17.80 8.44
C ALA A 538 -30.66 16.73 7.43
N PHE A 539 -29.35 16.37 7.41
CA PHE A 539 -28.82 15.26 6.63
C PHE A 539 -28.75 13.99 7.49
N PRO A 540 -28.89 12.80 6.86
CA PRO A 540 -28.73 11.54 7.57
C PRO A 540 -27.40 11.46 8.30
N ALA A 541 -27.39 10.84 9.49
CA ALA A 541 -26.16 10.62 10.25
C ALA A 541 -25.18 9.79 9.42
N GLY A 542 -23.91 10.21 9.40
CA GLY A 542 -22.86 9.55 8.61
C GLY A 542 -22.81 9.95 7.13
N GLN A 543 -23.74 10.78 6.64
CA GLN A 543 -23.65 11.29 5.28
C GLN A 543 -22.58 12.39 5.18
N ARG A 544 -21.70 12.28 4.17
CA ARG A 544 -20.82 13.39 3.81
C ARG A 544 -21.65 14.56 3.31
N VAL A 545 -21.46 15.73 3.92
CA VAL A 545 -22.19 16.95 3.60
C VAL A 545 -21.21 17.96 2.99
N GLU A 546 -21.40 18.29 1.73
CA GLU A 546 -20.65 19.34 1.04
C GLU A 546 -21.44 20.63 0.97
N LEU A 547 -20.75 21.77 0.72
CA LEU A 547 -21.41 23.08 0.61
C LEU A 547 -22.53 23.06 -0.43
N LYS A 548 -22.30 22.43 -1.60
CA LYS A 548 -23.31 22.26 -2.66
C LYS A 548 -24.56 21.51 -2.21
N ASP A 549 -24.42 20.54 -1.30
CA ASP A 549 -25.55 19.73 -0.80
C ASP A 549 -26.42 20.57 0.13
N VAL A 550 -25.78 21.36 1.00
CA VAL A 550 -26.48 22.32 1.86
C VAL A 550 -27.17 23.39 1.02
N ALA A 551 -26.48 23.94 0.03
CA ALA A 551 -27.05 24.93 -0.90
C ALA A 551 -28.23 24.36 -1.69
N ALA A 552 -28.12 23.13 -2.23
CA ALA A 552 -29.22 22.44 -2.92
C ALA A 552 -30.45 22.26 -2.01
N ARG A 553 -30.21 21.86 -0.76
CA ARG A 553 -31.29 21.71 0.23
C ARG A 553 -31.94 23.05 0.60
N ILE A 554 -31.19 24.13 0.70
CA ILE A 554 -31.75 25.47 0.91
C ILE A 554 -32.58 25.89 -0.31
N ARG A 555 -32.07 25.70 -1.54
CA ARG A 555 -32.79 26.00 -2.78
C ARG A 555 -34.10 25.20 -2.92
N SER A 556 -34.15 23.98 -2.39
CA SER A 556 -35.36 23.14 -2.42
C SER A 556 -36.52 23.69 -1.59
N LYS A 557 -36.32 24.69 -0.73
CA LYS A 557 -37.39 25.40 -0.01
C LYS A 557 -38.27 26.26 -0.91
N GLY A 558 -37.86 26.52 -2.14
CA GLY A 558 -38.57 27.31 -3.13
C GLY A 558 -38.23 28.80 -3.10
N SER A 559 -38.59 29.49 -4.18
CA SER A 559 -38.23 30.89 -4.41
C SER A 559 -38.97 31.91 -3.50
N THR A 560 -40.02 31.46 -2.81
CA THR A 560 -40.82 32.31 -1.89
C THR A 560 -40.46 32.11 -0.41
N ALA A 561 -39.49 31.23 -0.12
CA ALA A 561 -39.09 30.95 1.24
C ALA A 561 -38.29 32.09 1.85
N THR A 562 -38.60 32.47 3.09
CA THR A 562 -37.75 33.42 3.84
C THR A 562 -36.51 32.70 4.31
N LEU A 563 -35.33 33.14 3.84
CA LEU A 563 -34.05 32.60 4.21
C LEU A 563 -33.50 33.25 5.48
N LYS A 564 -32.88 32.44 6.32
CA LYS A 564 -32.09 32.92 7.45
C LYS A 564 -30.75 33.48 6.95
N ARG A 565 -30.08 34.30 7.77
CA ARG A 565 -28.79 34.90 7.44
C ARG A 565 -27.73 33.84 7.05
N GLU A 566 -27.66 32.73 7.80
CA GLU A 566 -26.72 31.62 7.59
C GLU A 566 -27.02 30.89 6.28
N GLU A 567 -28.29 30.71 5.94
CA GLU A 567 -28.72 30.12 4.67
C GLU A 567 -28.33 30.96 3.48
N LEU A 568 -28.49 32.29 3.61
CA LEU A 568 -28.07 33.22 2.58
C LEU A 568 -26.55 33.19 2.40
N MET A 569 -25.79 33.16 3.50
CA MET A 569 -24.32 33.05 3.43
C MET A 569 -23.88 31.76 2.75
N VAL A 570 -24.52 30.62 3.01
CA VAL A 570 -24.21 29.35 2.33
C VAL A 570 -24.45 29.45 0.84
N LEU A 571 -25.58 30.03 0.41
CA LEU A 571 -25.88 30.21 -1.01
C LEU A 571 -24.88 31.15 -1.70
N MET A 572 -24.51 32.25 -1.07
CA MET A 572 -23.49 33.18 -1.59
C MET A 572 -22.12 32.53 -1.74
N LEU A 573 -21.72 31.71 -0.76
CA LEU A 573 -20.45 30.97 -0.83
C LEU A 573 -20.46 29.89 -1.93
N ASP A 574 -21.58 29.21 -2.13
CA ASP A 574 -21.75 28.20 -3.18
C ASP A 574 -21.66 28.86 -4.58
N GLU A 575 -22.32 30.00 -4.76
CA GLU A 575 -22.28 30.78 -6.00
C GLU A 575 -20.86 31.31 -6.29
N TYR A 576 -20.23 31.95 -5.29
CA TYR A 576 -18.85 32.44 -5.41
C TYR A 576 -17.88 31.32 -5.79
N ARG A 577 -18.00 30.15 -5.16
CA ARG A 577 -17.18 28.99 -5.46
C ARG A 577 -17.45 28.40 -6.85
N SER A 578 -18.69 28.50 -7.32
CA SER A 578 -19.07 28.08 -8.68
C SER A 578 -18.46 28.99 -9.74
N GLU A 579 -18.52 30.32 -9.52
CA GLU A 579 -17.98 31.32 -10.45
C GLU A 579 -16.44 31.34 -10.49
N THR A 580 -15.79 31.02 -9.37
CA THR A 580 -14.32 31.01 -9.28
C THR A 580 -13.67 29.66 -9.64
N ARG A 581 -14.46 28.64 -9.94
CA ARG A 581 -13.97 27.28 -10.24
C ARG A 581 -13.07 27.19 -11.47
N ASP A 582 -13.27 28.07 -12.43
CA ASP A 582 -12.49 28.17 -13.67
C ASP A 582 -11.26 29.07 -13.54
N LEU A 583 -11.05 29.67 -12.35
CA LEU A 583 -9.93 30.59 -12.05
C LEU A 583 -8.87 29.95 -11.13
N LEU A 584 -9.12 28.74 -10.61
CA LEU A 584 -8.23 27.92 -9.76
C LEU A 584 -7.94 26.58 -10.41
#